data_22f60a17828be88c36d58dcb1ff37bef
#
_entry.id   22f60a17828be88c36d58dcb1ff37bef
#
_cell.length_a   1.000
_cell.length_b   1.000
_cell.length_c   1.000
_cell.angle_alpha   90.00
_cell.angle_beta   90.00
_cell.angle_gamma   90.00
#
_symmetry.space_group_name_H-M   'P 1'
#
loop_
_entity.id
_entity.type
_entity.pdbx_description
1 polymer ?
#
loop_
_entity_poly.entity_id
_entity_poly.type
_entity_poly.pdbx_seq_one_letter_code
_entity_poly.pdbx_strand_id
1 'polypeptide(L)'
;MDVSEKMKYKLANAMKELLVHTPVDKITVKQIVDQCDVTRPTFYRHFKDKYDLINWYFDVLAQMSFKQMGISLTLREGLLKKFEFIKGEGQFFAAAFSSES
;
A
#
# COMPACT_ATOMS: atom_id res chain seq x y z
N MET A 1 1.91 -14.22 -12.22
CA MET A 1 2.33 -13.58 -10.95
C MET A 1 3.19 -14.56 -10.16
N ASP A 2 4.36 -14.16 -9.75
CA ASP A 2 5.23 -15.05 -8.99
C ASP A 2 4.82 -15.10 -7.51
N VAL A 3 5.47 -16.01 -6.77
CA VAL A 3 5.13 -16.25 -5.37
C VAL A 3 5.37 -14.99 -4.52
N SER A 4 6.44 -14.25 -4.82
CA SER A 4 6.78 -13.04 -4.09
C SER A 4 5.70 -11.97 -4.25
N GLU A 5 5.21 -11.75 -5.46
CA GLU A 5 4.12 -10.80 -5.71
C GLU A 5 2.83 -11.23 -5.03
N LYS A 6 2.51 -12.52 -5.09
CA LYS A 6 1.32 -13.03 -4.41
C LYS A 6 1.38 -12.74 -2.91
N MET A 7 2.54 -12.92 -2.32
CA MET A 7 2.72 -12.65 -0.90
C MET A 7 2.54 -11.17 -0.59
N LYS A 8 3.08 -10.29 -1.44
CA LYS A 8 2.91 -8.86 -1.28
C LYS A 8 1.44 -8.45 -1.30
N TYR A 9 0.67 -8.99 -2.25
CA TYR A 9 -0.77 -8.72 -2.33
C TYR A 9 -1.52 -9.28 -1.13
N LYS A 10 -1.12 -10.44 -0.65
CA LYS A 10 -1.72 -11.04 0.53
C LYS A 10 -1.54 -10.14 1.76
N LEU A 11 -0.34 -9.62 1.94
CA LEU A 11 -0.04 -8.70 3.03
C LEU A 11 -0.78 -7.37 2.87
N ALA A 12 -0.85 -6.86 1.64
CA ALA A 12 -1.57 -5.62 1.36
C ALA A 12 -3.06 -5.75 1.62
N ASN A 13 -3.65 -6.87 1.27
CA ASN A 13 -5.07 -7.12 1.54
C ASN A 13 -5.34 -7.20 3.04
N ALA A 14 -4.45 -7.82 3.79
CA ALA A 14 -4.56 -7.88 5.25
C ALA A 14 -4.52 -6.46 5.84
N MET A 15 -3.58 -5.64 5.37
CA MET A 15 -3.47 -4.26 5.81
C MET A 15 -4.72 -3.46 5.47
N LYS A 16 -5.23 -3.63 4.26
CA LYS A 16 -6.45 -2.97 3.80
C LYS A 16 -7.64 -3.30 4.69
N GLU A 17 -7.80 -4.56 5.05
CA GLU A 17 -8.88 -4.98 5.94
C GLU A 17 -8.75 -4.35 7.32
N LEU A 18 -7.55 -4.28 7.85
CA LEU A 18 -7.30 -3.66 9.15
C LEU A 18 -7.58 -2.16 9.13
N LEU A 19 -7.26 -1.50 8.02
CA LEU A 19 -7.48 -0.06 7.88
C LEU A 19 -8.94 0.34 7.91
N VAL A 20 -9.85 -0.58 7.64
CA VAL A 20 -11.29 -0.30 7.72
C VAL A 20 -11.70 0.14 9.11
N HIS A 21 -11.07 -0.41 10.15
CA HIS A 21 -11.46 -0.17 11.53
C HIS A 21 -10.34 0.41 12.41
N THR A 22 -9.11 0.45 11.90
CA THR A 22 -7.96 0.79 12.73
C THR A 22 -7.09 1.81 12.01
N PRO A 23 -6.75 2.94 12.67
CA PRO A 23 -5.81 3.89 12.06
C PRO A 23 -4.44 3.26 11.86
N VAL A 24 -3.72 3.73 10.86
CA VAL A 24 -2.46 3.12 10.46
C VAL A 24 -1.42 3.11 11.60
N ASP A 25 -1.40 4.13 12.44
CA ASP A 25 -0.44 4.20 13.54
C ASP A 25 -0.66 3.12 14.59
N LYS A 26 -1.87 2.59 14.67
CA LYS A 26 -2.21 1.55 15.65
C LYS A 26 -2.13 0.15 15.08
N ILE A 27 -1.93 0.03 13.78
CA ILE A 27 -1.75 -1.27 13.14
C ILE A 27 -0.30 -1.70 13.32
N THR A 28 -0.10 -2.95 13.74
CA THR A 28 1.23 -3.53 13.92
C THR A 28 1.50 -4.58 12.86
N VAL A 29 2.78 -4.86 12.62
CA VAL A 29 3.16 -5.96 11.73
C VAL A 29 2.57 -7.29 12.22
N LYS A 30 2.55 -7.49 13.54
CA LYS A 30 1.93 -8.69 14.12
C LYS A 30 0.48 -8.83 13.68
N GLN A 31 -0.30 -7.75 13.76
CA GLN A 31 -1.70 -7.78 13.33
C GLN A 31 -1.82 -8.10 11.84
N ILE A 32 -0.96 -7.51 11.01
CA ILE A 32 -0.98 -7.75 9.57
C ILE A 32 -0.74 -9.23 9.27
N VAL A 33 0.32 -9.79 9.83
CA VAL A 33 0.68 -11.20 9.55
C VAL A 33 -0.33 -12.17 10.14
N ASP A 34 -0.87 -11.87 11.30
CA ASP A 34 -1.91 -12.71 11.90
C ASP A 34 -3.19 -12.69 11.06
N GLN A 35 -3.51 -11.54 10.48
CA GLN A 35 -4.70 -11.37 9.64
C GLN A 35 -4.67 -12.28 8.41
N CYS A 36 -3.50 -12.54 7.86
CA CYS A 36 -3.36 -13.38 6.66
C CYS A 36 -2.58 -14.67 6.91
N ASP A 37 -2.37 -15.02 8.18
CA ASP A 37 -1.77 -16.29 8.58
C ASP A 37 -0.37 -16.50 8.00
N VAL A 38 0.47 -15.49 8.13
CA VAL A 38 1.88 -15.57 7.76
C VAL A 38 2.74 -15.20 8.97
N THR A 39 4.06 -15.26 8.83
CA THR A 39 4.99 -14.96 9.92
C THR A 39 5.64 -13.61 9.74
N ARG A 40 6.15 -13.02 10.84
CA ARG A 40 6.89 -11.76 10.78
C ARG A 40 8.09 -11.84 9.84
N PRO A 41 8.93 -12.89 9.88
CA PRO A 41 10.03 -12.98 8.92
C PRO A 41 9.58 -12.91 7.48
N THR A 42 8.44 -13.50 7.15
CA THR A 42 7.88 -13.41 5.82
C THR A 42 7.54 -11.97 5.44
N PHE A 43 6.95 -11.21 6.35
CA PHE A 43 6.67 -9.80 6.13
C PHE A 43 7.97 -9.05 5.81
N TYR A 44 8.99 -9.21 6.66
CA TYR A 44 10.23 -8.44 6.53
C TYR A 44 11.10 -8.87 5.35
N ARG A 45 10.80 -9.97 4.71
CA ARG A 45 11.42 -10.33 3.43
C ARG A 45 10.94 -9.42 2.29
N HIS A 46 9.76 -8.86 2.42
CA HIS A 46 9.12 -8.11 1.34
C HIS A 46 9.04 -6.62 1.63
N PHE A 47 8.89 -6.23 2.88
CA PHE A 47 8.69 -4.83 3.26
C PHE A 47 9.52 -4.50 4.48
N LYS A 48 10.00 -3.28 4.50
CA LYS A 48 10.80 -2.77 5.62
C LYS A 48 9.93 -2.55 6.87
N ASP A 49 8.73 -2.01 6.66
CA ASP A 49 7.77 -1.72 7.71
C ASP A 49 6.37 -1.58 7.10
N LYS A 50 5.39 -1.25 7.92
CA LYS A 50 4.01 -1.12 7.44
C LYS A 50 3.83 0.04 6.47
N TYR A 51 4.64 1.08 6.58
CA TYR A 51 4.55 2.23 5.67
C TYR A 51 5.10 1.87 4.30
N ASP A 52 6.14 1.05 4.25
CA ASP A 52 6.68 0.53 3.00
C ASP A 52 5.61 -0.30 2.27
N LEU A 53 4.87 -1.11 2.99
CA LEU A 53 3.76 -1.89 2.43
C LEU A 53 2.68 -0.96 1.87
N ILE A 54 2.28 0.05 2.62
CA ILE A 54 1.24 0.99 2.18
C ILE A 54 1.69 1.74 0.94
N ASN A 55 2.92 2.20 0.91
CA ASN A 55 3.48 2.91 -0.25
C ASN A 55 3.47 2.03 -1.49
N TRP A 56 3.86 0.77 -1.35
CA TRP A 56 3.84 -0.17 -2.45
C TRP A 56 2.41 -0.37 -2.98
N TYR A 57 1.46 -0.50 -2.08
CA TYR A 57 0.07 -0.73 -2.47
C TYR A 57 -0.52 0.48 -3.18
N PHE A 58 -0.23 1.68 -2.71
CA PHE A 58 -0.67 2.90 -3.38
C PHE A 58 -0.04 3.04 -4.77
N ASP A 59 1.21 2.61 -4.93
CA ASP A 59 1.84 2.53 -6.25
C ASP A 59 1.03 1.65 -7.19
N VAL A 60 0.67 0.47 -6.73
CA VAL A 60 -0.10 -0.47 -7.52
C VAL A 60 -1.44 0.14 -7.93
N LEU A 61 -2.13 0.75 -6.99
CA LEU A 61 -3.43 1.37 -7.28
C LEU A 61 -3.31 2.51 -8.28
N ALA A 62 -2.29 3.34 -8.15
CA ALA A 62 -2.07 4.43 -9.07
C ALA A 62 -1.78 3.93 -10.48
N GLN A 63 -0.93 2.91 -10.61
CA GLN A 63 -0.62 2.32 -11.90
C GLN A 63 -1.86 1.72 -12.55
N MET A 64 -2.69 1.04 -11.79
CA MET A 64 -3.93 0.47 -12.29
C MET A 64 -4.89 1.55 -12.76
N SER A 65 -5.01 2.64 -12.01
CA SER A 65 -5.87 3.76 -12.40
C SER A 65 -5.42 4.39 -13.71
N PHE A 66 -4.12 4.62 -13.86
CA PHE A 66 -3.59 5.19 -15.10
C PHE A 66 -3.80 4.26 -16.29
N LYS A 67 -3.62 2.98 -16.08
CA LYS A 67 -3.83 1.97 -17.12
C LYS A 67 -5.29 1.96 -17.58
N GLN A 68 -6.23 2.05 -16.65
CA GLN A 68 -7.66 2.08 -16.95
C GLN A 68 -8.05 3.32 -17.75
N MET A 69 -7.35 4.42 -17.53
CA MET A 69 -7.57 5.66 -18.29
C MET A 69 -6.90 5.64 -19.66
N GLY A 70 -6.23 4.56 -20.02
CA GLY A 70 -5.54 4.45 -21.30
C GLY A 70 -4.27 5.28 -21.39
N ILE A 71 -3.70 5.65 -20.26
CA ILE A 71 -2.50 6.46 -20.20
C ILE A 71 -1.28 5.55 -20.13
N SER A 72 -0.37 5.70 -21.11
CA SER A 72 0.92 5.02 -21.11
C SER A 72 1.98 6.03 -20.70
N LEU A 73 2.61 5.79 -19.54
CA LEU A 73 3.56 6.74 -18.98
C LEU A 73 4.92 6.08 -18.81
N THR A 74 5.99 6.86 -19.02
CA THR A 74 7.32 6.45 -18.60
C THR A 74 7.38 6.41 -17.08
N LEU A 75 8.40 5.76 -16.55
CA LEU A 75 8.55 5.69 -15.09
C LEU A 75 8.56 7.07 -14.46
N ARG A 76 9.29 8.00 -15.06
CA ARG A 76 9.39 9.37 -14.55
C ARG A 76 8.05 10.09 -14.60
N GLU A 77 7.37 9.99 -15.73
CA GLU A 77 6.04 10.59 -15.89
C GLU A 77 5.05 9.95 -14.95
N GLY A 78 5.15 8.63 -14.77
CA GLY A 78 4.31 7.91 -13.83
C GLY A 78 4.47 8.40 -12.41
N LEU A 79 5.69 8.69 -11.98
CA LEU A 79 5.95 9.21 -10.65
C LEU A 79 5.36 10.60 -10.46
N LEU A 80 5.50 11.46 -11.46
CA LEU A 80 4.92 12.80 -11.41
C LEU A 80 3.40 12.76 -11.34
N LYS A 81 2.79 11.92 -12.17
CA LYS A 81 1.33 11.77 -12.16
C LYS A 81 0.84 11.16 -10.86
N LYS A 82 1.57 10.21 -10.32
CA LYS A 82 1.25 9.63 -9.02
C LYS A 82 1.27 10.70 -7.93
N PHE A 83 2.26 11.56 -7.95
CA PHE A 83 2.35 12.65 -6.99
C PHE A 83 1.15 13.58 -7.09
N GLU A 84 0.74 13.93 -8.30
CA GLU A 84 -0.43 14.78 -8.52
C GLU A 84 -1.71 14.08 -8.05
N PHE A 85 -1.82 12.78 -8.30
CA PHE A 85 -2.95 11.98 -7.85
C PHE A 85 -3.04 12.00 -6.33
N ILE A 86 -1.94 11.77 -5.64
CA ILE A 86 -1.89 11.80 -4.18
C ILE A 86 -2.29 13.18 -3.66
N LYS A 87 -1.79 14.23 -4.31
CA LYS A 87 -2.10 15.60 -3.93
C LYS A 87 -3.58 15.91 -4.10
N GLY A 88 -4.18 15.41 -5.20
CA GLY A 88 -5.60 15.57 -5.44
C GLY A 88 -6.47 14.82 -4.45
N GLU A 89 -5.99 13.71 -3.93
CA GLU A 89 -6.67 12.89 -2.93
C GLU A 89 -6.10 13.14 -1.53
N GLY A 90 -5.66 14.37 -1.28
CA GLY A 90 -4.91 14.71 -0.09
C GLY A 90 -5.56 14.29 1.21
N GLN A 91 -6.87 14.43 1.34
CA GLN A 91 -7.55 14.07 2.58
C GLN A 91 -7.51 12.56 2.83
N PHE A 92 -7.68 11.76 1.79
CA PHE A 92 -7.61 10.33 1.90
C PHE A 92 -6.22 9.89 2.36
N PHE A 93 -5.18 10.41 1.72
CA PHE A 93 -3.81 10.04 2.07
C PHE A 93 -3.42 10.58 3.44
N ALA A 94 -3.88 11.76 3.78
CA ALA A 94 -3.66 12.31 5.12
C ALA A 94 -4.26 11.40 6.18
N ALA A 95 -5.47 10.91 5.96
CA ALA A 95 -6.10 9.99 6.91
C ALA A 95 -5.33 8.67 7.02
N ALA A 96 -4.75 8.19 5.92
CA ALA A 96 -3.99 6.95 5.92
C ALA A 96 -2.63 7.07 6.61
N PHE A 97 -1.97 8.23 6.49
CA PHE A 97 -0.60 8.42 6.97
C PHE A 97 -0.48 9.30 8.20
N SER A 98 -1.46 10.12 8.45
CA SER A 98 -1.40 11.09 9.53
C SER A 98 -2.06 10.52 10.77
N SER A 99 -1.28 9.77 11.51
CA SER A 99 -1.77 9.15 12.73
C SER A 99 -2.04 10.14 13.83
N GLU A 100 -1.38 11.27 13.76
CA GLU A 100 -1.50 12.33 14.77
C GLU A 100 -2.64 13.29 14.46
N SER A 101 -3.19 13.18 13.29
CA SER A 101 -4.27 14.08 12.91
C SER A 101 -5.54 13.77 13.63
#